data_c4d5c0d81b8d4cd3d27cdd889d163ad0
#
_entry.id   c4d5c0d81b8d4cd3d27cdd889d163ad0
#
_cell.length_a   1.000
_cell.length_b   1.000
_cell.length_c   1.000
_cell.angle_alpha   90.00
_cell.angle_beta   90.00
_cell.angle_gamma   90.00
#
_symmetry.space_group_name_H-M   'P 1'
#
loop_
_entity.id
_entity.type
_entity.pdbx_description
1 polymer ?
#
loop_
_entity_poly.entity_id
_entity_poly.type
_entity_poly.pdbx_seq_one_letter_code
_entity_poly.pdbx_strand_id
1 'polypeptide(L)'
;MNVLFFLTPKKDVACIPADDTLRQAMEKMKYHGYTAVPLLTQEGKYAGTITEGDILRAIEALCHWDIFQAERVKICDVSRKRDHQAISINTDMDDLVDVIADQNFVPVIDDQEKFIGIITR
;
A
#
# COMPACT_ATOMS: atom_id res chain seq x y z
N MET A 1 -2.64 -18.34 18.64
CA MET A 1 -2.17 -18.55 17.26
C MET A 1 -1.47 -17.28 16.79
N ASN A 2 -0.32 -17.42 16.16
CA ASN A 2 0.46 -16.28 15.71
C ASN A 2 -0.08 -15.75 14.39
N VAL A 3 -0.19 -14.43 14.23
CA VAL A 3 -0.65 -13.80 12.99
C VAL A 3 0.20 -14.19 11.78
N LEU A 4 1.49 -14.53 11.99
CA LEU A 4 2.39 -14.94 10.92
C LEU A 4 1.94 -16.21 10.18
N PHE A 5 1.05 -16.99 10.77
CA PHE A 5 0.45 -18.15 10.12
C PHE A 5 -0.29 -17.78 8.83
N PHE A 6 -0.81 -16.56 8.77
CA PHE A 6 -1.63 -16.10 7.65
C PHE A 6 -0.87 -15.16 6.72
N LEU A 7 0.41 -14.94 6.98
CA LEU A 7 1.21 -13.95 6.28
C LEU A 7 1.50 -14.38 4.84
N THR A 8 1.20 -13.49 3.88
CA THR A 8 1.80 -13.53 2.55
C THR A 8 3.07 -12.70 2.62
N PRO A 9 4.25 -13.32 2.46
CA PRO A 9 5.51 -12.59 2.68
C PRO A 9 5.76 -11.52 1.64
N LYS A 10 6.53 -10.51 2.01
CA LYS A 10 6.84 -9.35 1.17
C LYS A 10 7.27 -9.72 -0.25
N LYS A 11 8.06 -10.78 -0.41
CA LYS A 11 8.55 -11.21 -1.73
C LYS A 11 7.43 -11.61 -2.69
N ASP A 12 6.27 -11.98 -2.16
CA ASP A 12 5.12 -12.42 -2.95
C ASP A 12 4.05 -11.33 -3.05
N VAL A 13 4.33 -10.12 -2.57
CA VAL A 13 3.40 -9.00 -2.55
C VAL A 13 3.90 -7.90 -3.49
N ALA A 14 3.02 -7.38 -4.34
CA ALA A 14 3.35 -6.21 -5.14
C ALA A 14 3.39 -4.99 -4.24
N CYS A 15 4.52 -4.30 -4.20
CA CYS A 15 4.72 -3.05 -3.46
C CYS A 15 5.24 -1.99 -4.39
N ILE A 16 4.96 -0.72 -4.07
CA ILE A 16 5.42 0.42 -4.84
C ILE A 16 6.32 1.27 -3.95
N PRO A 17 7.55 1.60 -4.41
CA PRO A 17 8.39 2.57 -3.71
C PRO A 17 7.67 3.90 -3.57
N ALA A 18 7.70 4.48 -2.37
CA ALA A 18 7.02 5.75 -2.09
C ALA A 18 7.57 6.92 -2.93
N ASP A 19 8.78 6.80 -3.44
CA ASP A 19 9.40 7.81 -4.32
C ASP A 19 9.19 7.56 -5.82
N ASP A 20 8.45 6.52 -6.19
CA ASP A 20 8.01 6.35 -7.59
C ASP A 20 7.16 7.54 -8.02
N THR A 21 7.16 7.82 -9.33
CA THR A 21 6.21 8.79 -9.88
C THR A 21 4.81 8.20 -9.95
N LEU A 22 3.81 9.07 -10.04
CA LEU A 22 2.43 8.67 -10.24
C LEU A 22 2.30 7.77 -11.49
N ARG A 23 3.02 8.10 -12.57
CA ARG A 23 3.01 7.29 -13.79
C ARG A 23 3.56 5.89 -13.55
N GLN A 24 4.70 5.76 -12.86
CA GLN A 24 5.28 4.46 -12.54
C GLN A 24 4.33 3.61 -11.70
N ALA A 25 3.68 4.24 -10.71
CA ALA A 25 2.70 3.53 -9.87
C ALA A 25 1.51 3.03 -10.69
N MET A 26 1.00 3.87 -11.60
CA MET A 26 -0.10 3.49 -12.49
C MET A 26 0.27 2.29 -13.36
N GLU A 27 1.46 2.31 -13.95
CA GLU A 27 1.92 1.21 -14.79
C GLU A 27 2.05 -0.09 -14.02
N LYS A 28 2.58 -0.04 -12.79
CA LYS A 28 2.71 -1.21 -11.94
C LYS A 28 1.37 -1.77 -11.51
N MET A 29 0.43 -0.91 -11.12
CA MET A 29 -0.92 -1.36 -10.76
C MET A 29 -1.66 -1.98 -11.95
N LYS A 30 -1.52 -1.39 -13.12
CA LYS A 30 -2.11 -1.93 -14.34
C LYS A 30 -1.52 -3.31 -14.67
N TYR A 31 -0.21 -3.43 -14.58
CA TYR A 31 0.48 -4.69 -14.89
C TYR A 31 0.02 -5.83 -13.97
N HIS A 32 -0.08 -5.56 -12.67
CA HIS A 32 -0.47 -6.57 -11.69
C HIS A 32 -1.99 -6.75 -11.57
N GLY A 33 -2.77 -5.78 -12.03
CA GLY A 33 -4.23 -5.83 -11.92
C GLY A 33 -4.76 -5.62 -10.51
N TYR A 34 -3.99 -4.99 -9.62
CA TYR A 34 -4.41 -4.75 -8.24
C TYR A 34 -5.13 -3.42 -8.10
N THR A 35 -6.09 -3.37 -7.17
CA THR A 35 -6.87 -2.17 -6.88
C THR A 35 -6.30 -1.34 -5.74
N ALA A 36 -5.42 -1.92 -4.94
CA ALA A 36 -4.77 -1.27 -3.81
C ALA A 36 -3.40 -1.92 -3.59
N VAL A 37 -2.37 -1.12 -3.32
CA VAL A 37 -0.99 -1.60 -3.20
C VAL A 37 -0.28 -0.86 -2.07
N PRO A 38 0.51 -1.54 -1.24
CA PRO A 38 1.33 -0.89 -0.22
C PRO A 38 2.43 -0.03 -0.83
N LEU A 39 2.69 1.12 -0.20
CA LEU A 39 3.82 1.98 -0.48
C LEU A 39 4.92 1.73 0.56
N LEU A 40 6.15 1.63 0.12
CA LEU A 40 7.29 1.39 1.01
C LEU A 40 8.32 2.51 0.88
N THR A 41 8.91 2.90 2.02
CA THR A 41 10.05 3.81 2.03
C THR A 41 11.32 3.10 1.54
N GLN A 42 12.39 3.85 1.33
CA GLN A 42 13.68 3.26 0.96
C GLN A 42 14.21 2.31 2.03
N GLU A 43 13.86 2.55 3.29
CA GLU A 43 14.25 1.69 4.41
C GLU A 43 13.37 0.45 4.54
N GLY A 44 12.38 0.31 3.68
CA GLY A 44 11.48 -0.83 3.70
C GLY A 44 10.33 -0.73 4.68
N LYS A 45 10.05 0.48 5.18
CA LYS A 45 8.94 0.71 6.10
C LYS A 45 7.65 0.94 5.34
N TYR A 46 6.54 0.55 5.94
CA TYR A 46 5.21 0.80 5.38
C TYR A 46 4.92 2.30 5.42
N ALA A 47 4.64 2.90 4.26
CA ALA A 47 4.39 4.34 4.13
C ALA A 47 2.93 4.67 3.86
N GLY A 48 2.09 3.67 3.63
CA GLY A 48 0.68 3.86 3.32
C GLY A 48 0.23 2.93 2.20
N THR A 49 -1.02 3.08 1.77
CA THR A 49 -1.61 2.25 0.72
C THR A 49 -2.22 3.15 -0.34
N ILE A 50 -1.82 2.97 -1.59
CA ILE A 50 -2.39 3.68 -2.73
C ILE A 50 -3.48 2.83 -3.39
N THR A 51 -4.61 3.45 -3.71
CA THR A 51 -5.73 2.79 -4.39
C THR A 51 -5.93 3.37 -5.78
N GLU A 52 -6.67 2.65 -6.63
CA GLU A 52 -7.07 3.16 -7.95
C GLU A 52 -7.84 4.48 -7.84
N GLY A 53 -8.70 4.62 -6.83
CA GLY A 53 -9.43 5.84 -6.59
C GLY A 53 -8.53 7.02 -6.24
N ASP A 54 -7.49 6.79 -5.45
CA ASP A 54 -6.50 7.82 -5.13
C ASP A 54 -5.79 8.31 -6.39
N ILE A 55 -5.41 7.37 -7.26
CA ILE A 55 -4.74 7.68 -8.54
C ILE A 55 -5.67 8.49 -9.44
N LEU A 56 -6.93 8.07 -9.57
CA LEU A 56 -7.90 8.77 -10.39
C LEU A 56 -8.07 10.21 -9.95
N ARG A 57 -8.23 10.43 -8.65
CA ARG A 57 -8.36 11.78 -8.08
C ARG A 57 -7.11 12.61 -8.28
N ALA A 58 -5.92 11.99 -8.19
CA ALA A 58 -4.65 12.69 -8.43
C ALA A 58 -4.50 13.13 -9.88
N ILE A 59 -4.90 12.30 -10.84
CA ILE A 59 -4.86 12.65 -12.25
C ILE A 59 -5.77 13.84 -12.53
N GLU A 60 -6.95 13.85 -11.95
CA GLU A 60 -7.85 15.00 -12.07
C GLU A 60 -7.27 16.26 -11.43
N ALA A 61 -6.88 16.19 -10.16
CA ALA A 61 -6.53 17.36 -9.37
C ALA A 61 -5.13 17.91 -9.66
N LEU A 62 -4.15 17.04 -9.88
CA LEU A 62 -2.74 17.43 -10.02
C LEU A 62 -2.28 17.47 -11.47
N CYS A 63 -2.89 16.67 -12.32
CA CYS A 63 -2.45 16.51 -13.72
C CYS A 63 -3.46 17.10 -14.71
N HIS A 64 -4.62 17.55 -14.27
CA HIS A 64 -5.69 18.10 -15.14
C HIS A 64 -6.02 17.15 -16.31
N TRP A 65 -6.06 15.84 -16.02
CA TRP A 65 -6.30 14.77 -16.98
C TRP A 65 -5.18 14.61 -18.03
N ASP A 66 -4.05 15.30 -17.87
CA ASP A 66 -2.90 15.14 -18.74
C ASP A 66 -1.95 14.08 -18.16
N ILE A 67 -1.95 12.91 -18.77
CA ILE A 67 -1.15 11.76 -18.27
C ILE A 67 0.35 12.04 -18.29
N PHE A 68 0.83 12.94 -19.15
CA PHE A 68 2.25 13.29 -19.18
C PHE A 68 2.69 14.04 -17.94
N GLN A 69 1.77 14.74 -17.25
CA GLN A 69 2.08 15.39 -15.99
C GLN A 69 2.31 14.41 -14.84
N ALA A 70 1.83 13.18 -14.99
CA ALA A 70 2.00 12.14 -13.96
C ALA A 70 3.48 11.77 -13.73
N GLU A 71 4.36 12.04 -14.69
CA GLU A 71 5.79 11.82 -14.53
C GLU A 71 6.44 12.78 -13.54
N ARG A 72 5.78 13.91 -13.26
CA ARG A 72 6.30 14.96 -12.39
C ARG A 72 5.76 14.90 -10.96
N VAL A 73 4.81 14.02 -10.72
CA VAL A 73 4.17 13.87 -9.41
C VAL A 73 4.73 12.61 -8.76
N LYS A 74 5.26 12.75 -7.55
CA LYS A 74 5.69 11.59 -6.76
C LYS A 74 4.48 10.95 -6.10
N ILE A 75 4.45 9.63 -6.04
CA ILE A 75 3.31 8.93 -5.48
C ILE A 75 3.11 9.24 -3.99
N CYS A 76 4.19 9.54 -3.26
CA CYS A 76 4.08 9.93 -1.85
C CYS A 76 3.41 11.31 -1.66
N ASP A 77 3.36 12.15 -2.70
CA ASP A 77 2.71 13.45 -2.65
C ASP A 77 1.23 13.39 -3.03
N VAL A 78 0.74 12.24 -3.46
CA VAL A 78 -0.68 12.03 -3.78
C VAL A 78 -1.47 11.91 -2.49
N SER A 79 -2.53 12.71 -2.36
CA SER A 79 -3.45 12.60 -1.22
C SER A 79 -4.17 11.25 -1.26
N ARG A 80 -4.11 10.54 -0.15
CA ARG A 80 -4.83 9.27 0.02
C ARG A 80 -6.01 9.50 0.93
N LYS A 81 -7.16 8.98 0.52
CA LYS A 81 -8.39 9.16 1.29
C LYS A 81 -8.28 8.47 2.64
N ARG A 82 -7.63 7.30 2.67
CA ARG A 82 -7.49 6.51 3.89
C ARG A 82 -6.39 5.47 3.69
N ASP A 83 -5.40 5.47 4.57
CA ASP A 83 -4.40 4.41 4.57
C ASP A 83 -4.92 3.19 5.32
N HIS A 84 -4.44 2.02 4.92
CA HIS A 84 -4.71 0.78 5.64
C HIS A 84 -3.95 0.81 6.95
N GLN A 85 -4.61 0.38 8.01
CA GLN A 85 -3.98 0.20 9.31
C GLN A 85 -3.04 -0.99 9.25
N ALA A 86 -1.78 -0.81 9.65
CA ALA A 86 -0.81 -1.89 9.77
C ALA A 86 -0.90 -2.51 11.17
N ILE A 87 -0.53 -3.80 11.25
CA ILE A 87 -0.39 -4.49 12.54
C ILE A 87 1.04 -4.95 12.72
N SER A 88 1.44 -5.14 13.97
CA SER A 88 2.75 -5.71 14.29
C SER A 88 2.68 -7.24 14.30
N ILE A 89 3.86 -7.88 14.20
CA ILE A 89 3.97 -9.34 14.31
C ILE A 89 3.49 -9.87 15.67
N ASN A 90 3.39 -8.98 16.67
CA ASN A 90 2.98 -9.33 18.03
C ASN A 90 1.49 -9.07 18.29
N THR A 91 0.75 -8.63 17.27
CA THR A 91 -0.69 -8.41 17.38
C THR A 91 -1.41 -9.73 17.67
N ASP A 92 -2.37 -9.74 18.58
CA ASP A 92 -3.15 -10.94 18.85
C ASP A 92 -4.27 -11.12 17.79
N MET A 93 -4.85 -12.31 17.78
CA MET A 93 -5.84 -12.67 16.76
C MET A 93 -7.14 -11.88 16.87
N ASP A 94 -7.53 -11.47 18.08
CA ASP A 94 -8.76 -10.70 18.26
C ASP A 94 -8.61 -9.32 17.61
N ASP A 95 -7.47 -8.68 17.80
CA ASP A 95 -7.18 -7.39 17.18
C ASP A 95 -7.06 -7.51 15.66
N LEU A 96 -6.47 -8.60 15.17
CA LEU A 96 -6.39 -8.85 13.73
C LEU A 96 -7.79 -8.96 13.11
N VAL A 97 -8.70 -9.68 13.75
CA VAL A 97 -10.06 -9.87 13.24
C VAL A 97 -10.76 -8.52 13.09
N ASP A 98 -10.59 -7.62 14.07
CA ASP A 98 -11.20 -6.30 14.03
C ASP A 98 -10.65 -5.46 12.86
N VAL A 99 -9.35 -5.50 12.62
CA VAL A 99 -8.72 -4.73 11.53
C VAL A 99 -9.12 -5.29 10.17
N ILE A 100 -9.07 -6.61 10.00
CA ILE A 100 -9.32 -7.24 8.69
C ILE A 100 -10.78 -7.13 8.25
N ALA A 101 -11.70 -6.86 9.19
CA ALA A 101 -13.11 -6.64 8.86
C ALA A 101 -13.31 -5.38 8.01
N ASP A 102 -12.43 -4.38 8.16
CA ASP A 102 -12.55 -3.08 7.51
C ASP A 102 -11.62 -2.89 6.31
N GLN A 103 -10.73 -3.82 6.05
CA GLN A 103 -9.70 -3.68 5.01
C GLN A 103 -9.63 -4.91 4.11
N ASN A 104 -9.26 -4.70 2.85
CA ASN A 104 -9.05 -5.81 1.91
C ASN A 104 -7.85 -6.65 2.30
N PHE A 105 -6.83 -6.00 2.83
CA PHE A 105 -5.64 -6.65 3.37
C PHE A 105 -5.12 -5.83 4.53
N VAL A 106 -4.27 -6.46 5.33
CA VAL A 106 -3.65 -5.81 6.49
C VAL A 106 -2.14 -5.87 6.32
N PRO A 107 -1.46 -4.72 6.21
CA PRO A 107 0.00 -4.70 6.21
C PRO A 107 0.54 -5.16 7.56
N VAL A 108 1.63 -5.93 7.53
CA VAL A 108 2.27 -6.44 8.75
C VAL A 108 3.69 -5.89 8.83
N ILE A 109 4.03 -5.34 9.99
CA ILE A 109 5.34 -4.76 10.25
C ILE A 109 6.02 -5.50 11.41
N ASP A 110 7.35 -5.49 11.41
CA ASP A 110 8.14 -6.07 12.51
C ASP A 110 8.38 -5.04 13.62
N ASP A 111 9.20 -5.38 14.58
CA ASP A 111 9.53 -4.52 15.73
C ASP A 111 10.39 -3.30 15.36
N GLN A 112 10.95 -3.27 14.14
CA GLN A 112 11.68 -2.13 13.60
C GLN A 112 10.82 -1.34 12.59
N GLU A 113 9.52 -1.61 12.54
CA GLU A 113 8.57 -1.00 11.62
C GLU A 113 8.80 -1.36 10.15
N LYS A 114 9.59 -2.38 9.87
CA LYS A 114 9.79 -2.87 8.50
C LYS A 114 8.57 -3.64 8.05
N PHE A 115 8.17 -3.39 6.79
CA PHE A 115 7.08 -4.13 6.16
C PHE A 115 7.56 -5.55 5.84
N ILE A 116 6.84 -6.56 6.31
CA ILE A 116 7.20 -7.96 6.09
C ILE A 116 6.22 -8.73 5.24
N GLY A 117 5.05 -8.17 4.99
CA GLY A 117 4.04 -8.81 4.16
C GLY A 117 2.65 -8.32 4.49
N ILE A 118 1.66 -9.06 4.01
CA ILE A 118 0.25 -8.74 4.22
C ILE A 118 -0.51 -9.98 4.70
N ILE A 119 -1.66 -9.72 5.32
CA ILE A 119 -2.66 -10.74 5.61
C ILE A 119 -3.91 -10.35 4.82
N THR A 120 -4.43 -11.27 4.03
CA THR A 120 -5.67 -11.08 3.27
C THR A 120 -6.83 -11.74 4.00
N ARG A 121 -8.03 -11.32 3.64
CA ARG A 121 -9.24 -11.97 4.14
C ARG A 121 -9.29 -13.44 3.78
#